data_ed52627087d7ac6fb68619082647816a
#
_entry.id   ed52627087d7ac6fb68619082647816a
#
_cell.length_a   1.000
_cell.length_b   1.000
_cell.length_c   1.000
_cell.angle_alpha   90.00
_cell.angle_beta   90.00
_cell.angle_gamma   90.00
#
_symmetry.space_group_name_H-M   'P 1'
#
loop_
_entity.id
_entity.type
_entity.pdbx_description
1 polymer ?
#
loop_
_entity_poly.entity_id
_entity_poly.type
_entity_poly.pdbx_seq_one_letter_code
_entity_poly.pdbx_strand_id
1 'polypeptide(L)'
;ILIGLVGSEMCIRDRLYVVSSVEVLGDTAALTKVGLDRQPTDKETAGAIAGDGLISSVSGLFGCLPLTSFAQNIGLVAMTKVVNRKVILSGGLILVIASFVPAVAEVFNSLPQAVLGGCTIMMFGNIILSGFQMISEAGYTQRNITIAALSLTIGIGFTQVGDIFVNFPPLFQSIFASNCIAVAFVV
;
A
#
# COMPACT_ATOMS: atom_id res chain seq x y z
N ILE A 1 -1.15 1.46 34.69
CA ILE A 1 -1.68 0.60 33.60
C ILE A 1 -1.87 1.43 32.33
N LEU A 2 -2.48 2.62 32.38
CA LEU A 2 -2.70 3.49 31.21
C LEU A 2 -1.37 3.96 30.55
N ILE A 3 -0.35 4.29 31.33
CA ILE A 3 0.95 4.74 30.82
C ILE A 3 1.72 3.60 30.11
N GLY A 4 1.61 2.37 30.60
CA GLY A 4 2.21 1.19 29.97
C GLY A 4 1.54 0.82 28.64
N LEU A 5 0.20 0.95 28.55
CA LEU A 5 -0.57 0.72 27.33
C LEU A 5 -0.24 1.78 26.25
N VAL A 6 -0.15 3.05 26.61
CA VAL A 6 0.20 4.13 25.70
C VAL A 6 1.61 3.94 25.14
N GLY A 7 2.57 3.52 25.94
CA GLY A 7 3.93 3.27 25.47
C GLY A 7 4.05 2.08 24.51
N SER A 8 3.35 0.98 24.78
CA SER A 8 3.36 -0.19 23.90
C SER A 8 2.63 0.07 22.58
N GLU A 9 1.52 0.80 22.60
CA GLU A 9 0.79 1.18 21.39
C GLU A 9 1.56 2.17 20.51
N MET A 10 2.28 3.11 21.10
CA MET A 10 3.16 4.02 20.33
C MET A 10 4.27 3.23 19.63
N CYS A 11 4.92 2.29 20.29
CA CYS A 11 5.96 1.46 19.66
C CYS A 11 5.41 0.59 18.51
N ILE A 12 4.19 0.10 18.61
CA ILE A 12 3.53 -0.66 17.53
C ILE A 12 3.22 0.28 16.37
N ARG A 13 2.69 1.46 16.63
CA ARG A 13 2.37 2.47 15.59
C ARG A 13 3.60 2.93 14.83
N ASP A 14 4.72 3.20 15.51
CA ASP A 14 5.97 3.61 14.87
C ASP A 14 6.48 2.54 13.88
N ARG A 15 6.36 1.27 14.25
CA ARG A 15 6.78 0.16 13.39
C ARG A 15 5.85 -0.07 12.21
N LEU A 16 4.55 0.08 12.43
CA LEU A 16 3.56 0.03 11.34
C LEU A 16 3.80 1.19 10.35
N TYR A 17 4.21 2.36 10.85
CA TYR A 17 4.56 3.49 9.98
C TYR A 17 5.78 3.21 9.10
N VAL A 18 6.79 2.51 9.61
CA VAL A 18 7.94 2.09 8.78
C VAL A 18 7.49 1.17 7.65
N VAL A 19 6.61 0.20 7.94
CA VAL A 19 6.06 -0.70 6.91
C VAL A 19 5.24 0.07 5.88
N SER A 20 4.36 0.98 6.32
CA SER A 20 3.58 1.85 5.44
C SER A 20 4.49 2.74 4.58
N SER A 21 5.59 3.25 5.15
CA SER A 21 6.56 4.06 4.40
C SER A 21 7.24 3.26 3.28
N VAL A 22 7.55 1.99 3.52
CA VAL A 22 8.11 1.09 2.49
C VAL A 22 7.07 0.82 1.40
N GLU A 23 5.81 0.63 1.76
CA GLU A 23 4.71 0.49 0.81
C GLU A 23 4.56 1.75 -0.06
N VAL A 24 4.54 2.94 0.54
CA VAL A 24 4.49 4.22 -0.18
C VAL A 24 5.69 4.41 -1.12
N LEU A 25 6.89 3.93 -0.72
CA LEU A 25 8.07 3.92 -1.59
C LEU A 25 7.83 3.06 -2.84
N GLY A 26 7.34 1.84 -2.64
CA GLY A 26 7.01 0.91 -3.73
C GLY A 26 5.95 1.47 -4.66
N ASP A 27 4.87 2.00 -4.10
CA ASP A 27 3.77 2.60 -4.86
C ASP A 27 4.21 3.83 -5.66
N THR A 28 5.04 4.69 -5.05
CA THR A 28 5.58 5.87 -5.74
C THR A 28 6.50 5.46 -6.90
N ALA A 29 7.34 4.46 -6.70
CA ALA A 29 8.21 3.93 -7.74
C ALA A 29 7.40 3.29 -8.88
N ALA A 30 6.41 2.47 -8.55
CA ALA A 30 5.54 1.83 -9.53
C ALA A 30 4.70 2.86 -10.30
N LEU A 31 4.12 3.84 -9.62
CA LEU A 31 3.31 4.90 -10.24
C LEU A 31 4.11 5.78 -11.19
N THR A 32 5.30 6.23 -10.78
CA THR A 32 6.17 7.05 -11.63
C THR A 32 6.67 6.27 -12.83
N LYS A 33 6.95 4.98 -12.65
CA LYS A 33 7.38 4.12 -13.74
C LYS A 33 6.26 3.88 -14.74
N VAL A 34 5.10 3.47 -14.26
CA VAL A 34 3.95 3.17 -15.12
C VAL A 34 3.38 4.42 -15.80
N GLY A 35 3.34 5.54 -15.08
CA GLY A 35 2.75 6.79 -15.58
C GLY A 35 3.68 7.67 -16.39
N LEU A 36 4.94 7.79 -15.95
CA LEU A 36 5.92 8.76 -16.49
C LEU A 36 7.12 8.10 -17.15
N ASP A 37 7.23 6.78 -17.11
CA ASP A 37 8.34 5.96 -17.62
C ASP A 37 9.73 6.41 -17.13
N ARG A 38 9.81 6.81 -15.86
CA ARG A 38 11.04 7.23 -15.19
C ARG A 38 11.07 6.78 -13.74
N GLN A 39 12.23 6.82 -13.13
CA GLN A 39 12.37 6.61 -11.69
C GLN A 39 11.89 7.85 -10.91
N PRO A 40 11.35 7.67 -9.69
CA PRO A 40 10.96 8.77 -8.84
C PRO A 40 12.19 9.56 -8.39
N THR A 41 12.03 10.87 -8.19
CA THR A 41 13.06 11.69 -7.58
C THR A 41 12.97 11.61 -6.06
N ASP A 42 14.10 11.84 -5.37
CA ASP A 42 14.14 11.83 -3.90
C ASP A 42 13.10 12.81 -3.28
N LYS A 43 12.85 13.92 -3.95
CA LYS A 43 11.83 14.91 -3.51
C LYS A 43 10.41 14.37 -3.63
N GLU A 44 10.11 13.63 -4.69
CA GLU A 44 8.78 13.01 -4.88
C GLU A 44 8.55 11.92 -3.84
N THR A 45 9.54 11.11 -3.60
CA THR A 45 9.50 10.05 -2.59
C THR A 45 9.36 10.60 -1.18
N ALA A 46 10.18 11.59 -0.81
CA ALA A 46 10.08 12.25 0.49
C ALA A 46 8.73 12.98 0.64
N GLY A 47 8.23 13.60 -0.43
CA GLY A 47 6.94 14.26 -0.46
C GLY A 47 5.77 13.29 -0.29
N ALA A 48 5.85 12.10 -0.88
CA ALA A 48 4.83 11.05 -0.72
C ALA A 48 4.75 10.55 0.72
N ILE A 49 5.89 10.22 1.33
CA ILE A 49 5.96 9.77 2.74
C ILE A 49 5.48 10.87 3.69
N ALA A 50 5.94 12.11 3.48
CA ALA A 50 5.53 13.23 4.31
C ALA A 50 4.02 13.52 4.19
N GLY A 51 3.48 13.42 2.97
CA GLY A 51 2.05 13.58 2.70
C GLY A 51 1.21 12.52 3.40
N ASP A 52 1.61 11.25 3.29
CA ASP A 52 0.97 10.12 3.96
C ASP A 52 0.95 10.30 5.49
N GLY A 53 2.09 10.66 6.07
CA GLY A 53 2.21 10.93 7.51
C GLY A 53 1.37 12.12 7.98
N LEU A 54 1.34 13.22 7.23
CA LEU A 54 0.52 14.39 7.56
C LEU A 54 -0.97 14.09 7.51
N ILE A 55 -1.44 13.43 6.46
CA ILE A 55 -2.86 13.09 6.30
C ILE A 55 -3.27 12.06 7.35
N SER A 56 -2.45 11.06 7.64
CA SER A 56 -2.68 10.09 8.72
C SER A 56 -2.76 10.77 10.09
N SER A 57 -1.93 11.78 10.34
CA SER A 57 -1.99 12.56 11.59
C SER A 57 -3.29 13.36 11.71
N VAL A 58 -3.72 14.01 10.64
CA VAL A 58 -5.01 14.72 10.57
C VAL A 58 -6.17 13.74 10.76
N SER A 59 -6.15 12.60 10.09
CA SER A 59 -7.14 11.53 10.24
C SER A 59 -7.27 11.06 11.69
N GLY A 60 -6.13 10.90 12.38
CA GLY A 60 -6.10 10.54 13.79
C GLY A 60 -6.76 11.57 14.73
N LEU A 61 -6.68 12.87 14.41
CA LEU A 61 -7.38 13.94 15.16
C LEU A 61 -8.91 13.81 15.07
N PHE A 62 -9.42 13.28 13.96
CA PHE A 62 -10.85 13.01 13.78
C PHE A 62 -11.27 11.61 14.25
N GLY A 63 -10.37 10.85 14.87
CA GLY A 63 -10.64 9.49 15.34
C GLY A 63 -10.77 8.45 14.22
N CYS A 64 -10.29 8.77 13.02
CA CYS A 64 -10.26 7.85 11.90
C CYS A 64 -8.99 6.99 11.89
N LEU A 65 -9.01 5.90 11.12
CA LEU A 65 -7.85 5.04 10.92
C LEU A 65 -6.74 5.77 10.15
N PRO A 66 -5.47 5.40 10.36
CA PRO A 66 -4.36 5.88 9.52
C PRO A 66 -4.64 5.57 8.05
N LEU A 67 -4.27 6.49 7.18
CA LEU A 67 -4.38 6.34 5.74
C LEU A 67 -3.04 5.84 5.18
N THR A 68 -3.11 5.12 4.08
CA THR A 68 -1.94 4.74 3.28
C THR A 68 -2.25 4.98 1.81
N SER A 69 -1.24 4.93 0.96
CA SER A 69 -1.42 5.04 -0.49
C SER A 69 -2.33 3.92 -1.01
N PHE A 70 -3.16 4.25 -2.01
CA PHE A 70 -4.07 3.28 -2.61
C PHE A 70 -3.43 2.67 -3.85
N ALA A 71 -2.72 1.55 -3.66
CA ALA A 71 -1.94 0.86 -4.69
C ALA A 71 -2.76 0.50 -5.95
N GLN A 72 -4.07 0.27 -5.82
CA GLN A 72 -4.96 -0.03 -6.95
C GLN A 72 -5.01 1.10 -7.99
N ASN A 73 -4.72 2.35 -7.61
CA ASN A 73 -4.61 3.47 -8.55
C ASN A 73 -3.46 3.28 -9.55
N ILE A 74 -2.42 2.53 -9.21
CA ILE A 74 -1.33 2.19 -10.13
C ILE A 74 -1.88 1.42 -11.33
N GLY A 75 -2.72 0.42 -11.06
CA GLY A 75 -3.40 -0.33 -12.12
C GLY A 75 -4.30 0.55 -12.99
N LEU A 76 -5.00 1.51 -12.38
CA LEU A 76 -5.84 2.46 -13.12
C LEU A 76 -5.00 3.37 -14.02
N VAL A 77 -3.89 3.89 -13.51
CA VAL A 77 -2.95 4.71 -14.29
C VAL A 77 -2.28 3.89 -15.39
N ALA A 78 -1.97 2.60 -15.13
CA ALA A 78 -1.44 1.70 -16.14
C ALA A 78 -2.38 1.57 -17.36
N MET A 79 -3.68 1.47 -17.10
CA MET A 79 -4.71 1.34 -18.13
C MET A 79 -5.02 2.66 -18.84
N THR A 80 -5.16 3.73 -18.10
CA THR A 80 -5.64 5.03 -18.63
C THR A 80 -4.52 5.96 -19.10
N LYS A 81 -3.30 5.76 -18.57
CA LYS A 81 -2.13 6.65 -18.79
C LYS A 81 -2.39 8.11 -18.41
N VAL A 82 -3.38 8.35 -17.56
CA VAL A 82 -3.73 9.70 -17.09
C VAL A 82 -2.91 10.02 -15.84
N VAL A 83 -1.90 10.86 -16.01
CA VAL A 83 -1.00 11.34 -14.94
C VAL A 83 -1.16 12.84 -14.66
N ASN A 84 -2.18 13.48 -15.23
CA ASN A 84 -2.37 14.91 -15.07
C ASN A 84 -2.80 15.24 -13.65
N ARG A 85 -1.97 16.03 -12.97
CA ARG A 85 -2.17 16.45 -11.58
C ARG A 85 -3.55 17.12 -11.33
N LYS A 86 -4.05 17.90 -12.30
CA LYS A 86 -5.36 18.56 -12.18
C LYS A 86 -6.51 17.55 -12.21
N VAL A 87 -6.41 16.50 -13.02
CA VAL A 87 -7.42 15.45 -13.13
C VAL A 87 -7.48 14.66 -11.83
N ILE A 88 -6.34 14.27 -11.25
CA ILE A 88 -6.26 13.56 -9.98
C ILE A 88 -6.85 14.42 -8.85
N LEU A 89 -6.51 15.70 -8.81
CA LEU A 89 -7.00 16.65 -7.81
C LEU A 89 -8.52 16.85 -7.93
N SER A 90 -9.06 16.96 -9.15
CA SER A 90 -10.51 17.05 -9.36
C SER A 90 -11.24 15.78 -8.95
N GLY A 91 -10.64 14.61 -9.20
CA GLY A 91 -11.18 13.33 -8.73
C GLY A 91 -11.26 13.26 -7.20
N GLY A 92 -10.18 13.66 -6.51
CA GLY A 92 -10.18 13.76 -5.05
C GLY A 92 -11.24 14.72 -4.51
N LEU A 93 -11.40 15.89 -5.15
CA LEU A 93 -12.42 16.86 -4.76
C LEU A 93 -13.85 16.31 -4.94
N ILE A 94 -14.10 15.60 -6.03
CA ILE A 94 -15.39 14.95 -6.27
C ILE A 94 -15.69 13.92 -5.18
N LEU A 95 -14.70 13.12 -4.77
CA LEU A 95 -14.86 12.15 -3.68
C LEU A 95 -15.17 12.82 -2.34
N VAL A 96 -14.51 13.94 -2.04
CA VAL A 96 -14.81 14.73 -0.83
C VAL A 96 -16.24 15.25 -0.86
N ILE A 97 -16.68 15.81 -1.97
CA ILE A 97 -18.07 16.29 -2.11
C ILE A 97 -19.07 15.12 -2.00
N ALA A 98 -18.77 14.00 -2.65
CA ALA A 98 -19.61 12.80 -2.63
C ALA A 98 -19.75 12.23 -1.21
N SER A 99 -18.74 12.36 -0.35
CA SER A 99 -18.79 11.88 1.03
C SER A 99 -19.83 12.61 1.91
N PHE A 100 -20.22 13.82 1.53
CA PHE A 100 -21.29 14.57 2.22
C PHE A 100 -22.70 14.16 1.79
N VAL A 101 -22.84 13.34 0.74
CA VAL A 101 -24.12 12.91 0.20
C VAL A 101 -24.35 11.43 0.49
N PRO A 102 -25.17 11.07 1.53
CA PRO A 102 -25.39 9.67 1.91
C PRO A 102 -25.94 8.80 0.78
N ALA A 103 -26.75 9.37 -0.10
CA ALA A 103 -27.32 8.65 -1.26
C ALA A 103 -26.24 8.05 -2.20
N VAL A 104 -25.07 8.69 -2.29
CA VAL A 104 -23.94 8.15 -3.08
C VAL A 104 -23.41 6.87 -2.45
N ALA A 105 -23.28 6.83 -1.13
CA ALA A 105 -22.85 5.62 -0.42
C ALA A 105 -23.85 4.47 -0.59
N GLU A 106 -25.16 4.75 -0.58
CA GLU A 106 -26.18 3.73 -0.80
C GLU A 106 -26.14 3.16 -2.21
N VAL A 107 -25.89 3.98 -3.23
CA VAL A 107 -25.70 3.51 -4.61
C VAL A 107 -24.49 2.57 -4.70
N PHE A 108 -23.36 2.90 -4.07
CA PHE A 108 -22.19 2.01 -4.06
C PHE A 108 -22.44 0.70 -3.31
N ASN A 109 -23.19 0.75 -2.21
CA ASN A 109 -23.58 -0.45 -1.47
C ASN A 109 -24.57 -1.35 -2.22
N SER A 110 -25.32 -0.80 -3.16
CA SER A 110 -26.27 -1.55 -4.01
C SER A 110 -25.61 -2.30 -5.16
N LEU A 111 -24.31 -2.05 -5.43
CA LEU A 111 -23.60 -2.72 -6.50
C LEU A 111 -23.46 -4.23 -6.23
N PRO A 112 -23.77 -5.10 -7.22
CA PRO A 112 -23.60 -6.53 -7.07
C PRO A 112 -22.13 -6.89 -6.76
N GLN A 113 -21.92 -7.74 -5.77
CA GLN A 113 -20.59 -8.21 -5.36
C GLN A 113 -19.80 -8.84 -6.52
N ALA A 114 -20.49 -9.48 -7.46
CA ALA A 114 -19.88 -10.07 -8.66
C ALA A 114 -19.21 -9.01 -9.56
N VAL A 115 -19.83 -7.83 -9.69
CA VAL A 115 -19.27 -6.71 -10.50
C VAL A 115 -18.05 -6.14 -9.82
N LEU A 116 -18.14 -5.88 -8.50
CA LEU A 116 -17.01 -5.41 -7.70
C LEU A 116 -15.85 -6.40 -7.74
N GLY A 117 -16.12 -7.70 -7.59
CA GLY A 117 -15.11 -8.75 -7.67
C GLY A 117 -14.41 -8.80 -9.03
N GLY A 118 -15.16 -8.69 -10.13
CA GLY A 118 -14.59 -8.65 -11.48
C GLY A 118 -13.66 -7.46 -11.72
N CYS A 119 -14.07 -6.26 -11.31
CA CYS A 119 -13.24 -5.06 -11.39
C CYS A 119 -11.97 -5.19 -10.52
N THR A 120 -12.10 -5.74 -9.34
CA THR A 120 -10.99 -5.93 -8.40
C THR A 120 -9.94 -6.88 -8.96
N ILE A 121 -10.34 -8.02 -9.52
CA ILE A 121 -9.41 -8.97 -10.16
C ILE A 121 -8.60 -8.29 -11.26
N MET A 122 -9.25 -7.48 -12.08
CA MET A 122 -8.60 -6.78 -13.20
C MET A 122 -7.57 -5.76 -12.69
N MET A 123 -7.91 -5.00 -11.64
CA MET A 123 -7.01 -4.03 -11.03
C MET A 123 -5.81 -4.71 -10.37
N PHE A 124 -6.01 -5.75 -9.57
CA PHE A 124 -4.92 -6.50 -8.96
C PHE A 124 -4.02 -7.18 -9.99
N GLY A 125 -4.57 -7.70 -11.07
CA GLY A 125 -3.80 -8.23 -12.19
C GLY A 125 -2.81 -7.20 -12.76
N ASN A 126 -3.25 -5.97 -12.95
CA ASN A 126 -2.36 -4.89 -13.42
C ASN A 126 -1.28 -4.51 -12.41
N ILE A 127 -1.58 -4.54 -11.11
CA ILE A 127 -0.58 -4.28 -10.05
C ILE A 127 0.50 -5.36 -10.07
N ILE A 128 0.10 -6.63 -10.16
CA ILE A 128 1.03 -7.75 -10.26
C ILE A 128 1.95 -7.60 -11.49
N LEU A 129 1.38 -7.27 -12.64
CA LEU A 129 2.16 -7.04 -13.86
C LEU A 129 3.14 -5.87 -13.71
N SER A 130 2.73 -4.78 -13.06
CA SER A 130 3.63 -3.66 -12.76
C SER A 130 4.80 -4.06 -11.86
N GLY A 131 4.55 -4.91 -10.86
CA GLY A 131 5.59 -5.50 -10.02
C GLY A 131 6.58 -6.33 -10.83
N PHE A 132 6.11 -7.18 -11.73
CA PHE A 132 6.97 -7.95 -12.63
C PHE A 132 7.78 -7.07 -13.59
N GLN A 133 7.21 -5.97 -14.08
CA GLN A 133 7.96 -5.02 -14.90
C GLN A 133 9.11 -4.39 -14.12
N MET A 134 8.89 -3.98 -12.87
CA MET A 134 9.95 -3.44 -12.01
C MET A 134 11.09 -4.44 -11.78
N ILE A 135 10.76 -5.72 -11.53
CA ILE A 135 11.74 -6.79 -11.37
C ILE A 135 12.52 -6.99 -12.68
N SER A 136 11.82 -6.97 -13.81
CA SER A 136 12.45 -7.13 -15.13
C SER A 136 13.44 -6.00 -15.45
N GLU A 137 13.13 -4.77 -15.06
CA GLU A 137 14.00 -3.61 -15.28
C GLU A 137 15.23 -3.59 -14.37
N ALA A 138 15.14 -4.15 -13.18
CA ALA A 138 16.29 -4.35 -12.31
C ALA A 138 17.34 -5.31 -12.94
N GLY A 139 16.96 -5.99 -14.01
CA GLY A 139 17.79 -6.94 -14.75
C GLY A 139 17.75 -8.34 -14.13
N TYR A 140 17.71 -9.35 -15.00
CA TYR A 140 17.71 -10.76 -14.63
C TYR A 140 19.13 -11.28 -14.30
N THR A 141 19.81 -10.56 -13.39
CA THR A 141 21.05 -11.08 -12.82
C THR A 141 20.72 -12.20 -11.84
N GLN A 142 21.56 -13.23 -11.74
CA GLN A 142 21.35 -14.35 -10.81
C GLN A 142 21.09 -13.88 -9.38
N ARG A 143 21.77 -12.82 -8.96
CA ARG A 143 21.57 -12.18 -7.64
C ARG A 143 20.16 -11.59 -7.50
N ASN A 144 19.71 -10.81 -8.48
CA ASN A 144 18.39 -10.15 -8.43
C ASN A 144 17.25 -11.16 -8.46
N ILE A 145 17.39 -12.21 -9.26
CA ILE A 145 16.43 -13.32 -9.31
C ILE A 145 16.34 -14.02 -7.96
N THR A 146 17.47 -14.31 -7.32
CA THR A 146 17.50 -14.98 -6.03
C THR A 146 16.86 -14.10 -4.94
N ILE A 147 17.17 -12.80 -4.92
CA ILE A 147 16.56 -11.85 -3.97
C ILE A 147 15.05 -11.79 -4.17
N ALA A 148 14.58 -11.58 -5.40
CA ALA A 148 13.15 -11.50 -5.69
C ALA A 148 12.42 -12.80 -5.35
N ALA A 149 13.01 -13.96 -5.71
CA ALA A 149 12.41 -15.26 -5.41
C ALA A 149 12.32 -15.52 -3.91
N LEU A 150 13.37 -15.26 -3.14
CA LEU A 150 13.36 -15.44 -1.69
C LEU A 150 12.37 -14.47 -1.02
N SER A 151 12.41 -13.18 -1.37
CA SER A 151 11.52 -12.18 -0.79
C SER A 151 10.06 -12.52 -1.04
N LEU A 152 9.68 -12.89 -2.27
CA LEU A 152 8.30 -13.26 -2.59
C LEU A 152 7.89 -14.57 -1.91
N THR A 153 8.74 -15.61 -1.95
CA THR A 153 8.40 -16.91 -1.40
C THR A 153 8.25 -16.85 0.11
N ILE A 154 9.18 -16.20 0.81
CA ILE A 154 9.15 -16.07 2.26
C ILE A 154 8.02 -15.13 2.68
N GLY A 155 7.84 -13.99 1.98
CA GLY A 155 6.77 -13.03 2.25
C GLY A 155 5.38 -13.66 2.15
N ILE A 156 5.09 -14.35 1.06
CA ILE A 156 3.82 -15.05 0.86
C ILE A 156 3.71 -16.26 1.79
N GLY A 157 4.79 -17.02 1.95
CA GLY A 157 4.80 -18.24 2.76
C GLY A 157 4.43 -17.97 4.21
N PHE A 158 4.98 -16.94 4.82
CA PHE A 158 4.67 -16.61 6.21
C PHE A 158 3.24 -16.10 6.42
N THR A 159 2.63 -15.47 5.44
CA THR A 159 1.21 -15.07 5.53
C THR A 159 0.24 -16.25 5.40
N GLN A 160 0.65 -17.32 4.71
CA GLN A 160 -0.17 -18.54 4.59
C GLN A 160 -0.14 -19.42 5.84
N VAL A 161 0.95 -19.37 6.61
CA VAL A 161 1.15 -20.20 7.80
C VAL A 161 1.33 -19.29 9.02
N GLY A 162 0.24 -18.64 9.44
CA GLY A 162 0.21 -17.71 10.58
C GLY A 162 0.66 -18.32 11.91
N ASP A 163 0.52 -19.64 12.07
CA ASP A 163 0.86 -20.36 13.31
C ASP A 163 2.36 -20.48 13.59
N ILE A 164 3.22 -20.19 12.62
CA ILE A 164 4.69 -20.22 12.80
C ILE A 164 5.13 -19.26 13.92
N PHE A 165 4.43 -18.15 14.08
CA PHE A 165 4.80 -17.10 15.03
C PHE A 165 4.12 -17.21 16.41
N VAL A 166 3.32 -18.25 16.67
CA VAL A 166 2.57 -18.42 17.95
C VAL A 166 3.48 -18.42 19.18
N ASN A 167 4.69 -18.95 19.07
CA ASN A 167 5.66 -19.00 20.16
C ASN A 167 6.60 -17.79 20.23
N PHE A 168 6.44 -16.81 19.34
CA PHE A 168 7.24 -15.59 19.36
C PHE A 168 6.57 -14.49 20.19
N PRO A 169 7.33 -13.49 20.66
CA PRO A 169 6.75 -12.35 21.35
C PRO A 169 5.64 -11.68 20.52
N PRO A 170 4.56 -11.17 21.15
CA PRO A 170 3.39 -10.63 20.45
C PRO A 170 3.72 -9.53 19.46
N LEU A 171 4.85 -8.91 19.63
CA LEU A 171 5.38 -7.87 18.77
C LEU A 171 5.88 -8.42 17.42
N PHE A 172 6.51 -9.60 17.42
CA PHE A 172 6.90 -10.28 16.19
C PHE A 172 5.66 -10.82 15.44
N GLN A 173 4.68 -11.34 16.17
CA GLN A 173 3.43 -11.80 15.57
C GLN A 173 2.71 -10.67 14.82
N SER A 174 2.59 -9.48 15.41
CA SER A 174 1.87 -8.37 14.78
C SER A 174 2.58 -7.79 13.54
N ILE A 175 3.90 -7.91 13.46
CA ILE A 175 4.67 -7.38 12.31
C ILE A 175 4.78 -8.42 11.19
N PHE A 176 5.13 -9.66 11.52
CA PHE A 176 5.50 -10.67 10.54
C PHE A 176 4.34 -11.60 10.15
N ALA A 177 3.42 -11.91 11.05
CA ALA A 177 2.31 -12.82 10.75
C ALA A 177 1.21 -12.15 9.90
N SER A 178 1.05 -10.84 10.00
CA SER A 178 -0.03 -10.11 9.30
C SER A 178 0.42 -9.32 8.08
N ASN A 179 1.74 -9.21 7.81
CA ASN A 179 2.25 -8.31 6.78
C ASN A 179 3.34 -8.95 5.91
N CYS A 180 2.94 -9.47 4.74
CA CYS A 180 3.90 -10.03 3.77
C CYS A 180 4.92 -9.00 3.27
N ILE A 181 4.54 -7.72 3.23
CA ILE A 181 5.41 -6.61 2.81
C ILE A 181 6.58 -6.44 3.78
N ALA A 182 6.31 -6.47 5.09
CA ALA A 182 7.36 -6.36 6.10
C ALA A 182 8.37 -7.50 6.01
N VAL A 183 7.89 -8.73 5.79
CA VAL A 183 8.74 -9.91 5.65
C VAL A 183 9.57 -9.82 4.37
N ALA A 184 8.95 -9.51 3.25
CA ALA A 184 9.62 -9.37 1.96
C ALA A 184 10.69 -8.26 1.95
N PHE A 185 10.48 -7.20 2.74
CA PHE A 185 11.45 -6.11 2.87
C PHE A 185 12.67 -6.49 3.73
N VAL A 186 12.48 -7.30 4.77
CA VAL A 186 13.58 -7.72 5.67
C VAL A 186 14.47 -8.78 5.01
N VAL A 187 13.92 -9.65 4.16
CA VAL A 187 14.64 -10.70 3.43
C VAL A 187 15.41 -10.13 2.24
#